data_1d31751918d04ada30edc04d25e5a76a
#
_entry.id   1d31751918d04ada30edc04d25e5a76a
#
_cell.length_a   1.000
_cell.length_b   1.000
_cell.length_c   1.000
_cell.angle_alpha   90.00
_cell.angle_beta   90.00
_cell.angle_gamma   90.00
#
_symmetry.space_group_name_H-M   'P 1'
#
loop_
_entity.id
_entity.type
_entity.pdbx_description
1 polymer ?
#
loop_
_entity_poly.entity_id
_entity_poly.type
_entity_poly.pdbx_seq_one_letter_code
_entity_poly.pdbx_strand_id
1 'polypeptide(L)'
;MLLGEGQVPLPQVAYSNRISLAIKAKTNMNYAEYMAIQTPLAELDPSMLDNMDSDRQFRDGWRNAGLPEDGLKREIDVEETRQARAEAQQAQMQMEQAAQAAAIAKDASAANGGQLPEAMAQGM
;
A
#
# COMPACT_ATOMS: atom_id res chain seq x y z
N MET A 1 -29.58 48.47 -1.76
CA MET A 1 -28.38 48.41 -0.91
C MET A 1 -28.32 47.18 -0.08
N LEU A 2 -29.36 46.88 0.65
CA LEU A 2 -29.35 45.65 1.43
C LEU A 2 -29.27 44.42 0.55
N LEU A 3 -29.93 44.46 -0.62
CA LEU A 3 -29.85 43.36 -1.58
C LEU A 3 -28.43 43.18 -2.12
N GLY A 4 -27.76 44.29 -2.39
CA GLY A 4 -26.36 44.24 -2.80
C GLY A 4 -25.45 43.63 -1.76
N GLU A 5 -25.69 43.98 -0.49
CA GLU A 5 -24.91 43.41 0.61
C GLU A 5 -25.15 41.92 0.79
N GLY A 6 -26.41 41.49 0.65
CA GLY A 6 -26.72 40.09 0.78
C GLY A 6 -26.23 39.25 -0.40
N GLN A 7 -26.10 39.83 -1.58
CA GLN A 7 -25.72 39.10 -2.78
C GLN A 7 -24.22 39.03 -3.00
N VAL A 8 -23.48 40.07 -2.63
CA VAL A 8 -22.08 40.16 -2.89
C VAL A 8 -21.27 39.02 -2.25
N PRO A 9 -21.48 38.65 -0.97
CA PRO A 9 -20.72 37.55 -0.37
C PRO A 9 -20.96 36.21 -1.05
N LEU A 10 -22.19 35.91 -1.48
CA LEU A 10 -22.53 34.62 -2.11
C LEU A 10 -21.79 34.41 -3.43
N PRO A 11 -21.76 35.36 -4.39
CA PRO A 11 -20.95 35.20 -5.59
C PRO A 11 -19.46 35.06 -5.31
N GLN A 12 -18.92 35.77 -4.34
CA GLN A 12 -17.53 35.67 -3.97
C GLN A 12 -17.19 34.31 -3.41
N VAL A 13 -18.04 33.75 -2.55
CA VAL A 13 -17.86 32.42 -1.99
C VAL A 13 -17.89 31.36 -3.09
N ALA A 14 -18.85 31.43 -4.00
CA ALA A 14 -18.94 30.49 -5.13
C ALA A 14 -17.70 30.60 -6.03
N TYR A 15 -17.20 31.81 -6.28
CA TYR A 15 -16.02 32.03 -7.09
C TYR A 15 -14.77 31.47 -6.41
N SER A 16 -14.60 31.71 -5.11
CA SER A 16 -13.50 31.17 -4.31
C SER A 16 -13.51 29.66 -4.29
N ASN A 17 -14.67 29.03 -4.18
CA ASN A 17 -14.82 27.57 -4.21
C ASN A 17 -14.38 27.00 -5.57
N ARG A 18 -14.76 27.65 -6.66
CA ARG A 18 -14.34 27.24 -8.01
C ARG A 18 -12.84 27.34 -8.18
N ILE A 19 -12.24 28.40 -7.71
CA ILE A 19 -10.78 28.57 -7.74
C ILE A 19 -10.10 27.48 -6.90
N SER A 20 -10.61 27.22 -5.71
CA SER A 20 -10.07 26.20 -4.82
C SER A 20 -10.13 24.81 -5.47
N LEU A 21 -11.25 24.46 -6.09
CA LEU A 21 -11.40 23.18 -6.80
C LEU A 21 -10.45 23.10 -8.00
N ALA A 22 -10.28 24.20 -8.74
CA ALA A 22 -9.37 24.25 -9.87
C ALA A 22 -7.91 24.06 -9.42
N ILE A 23 -7.52 24.66 -8.31
CA ILE A 23 -6.18 24.50 -7.73
C ILE A 23 -5.96 23.05 -7.29
N LYS A 24 -6.93 22.46 -6.64
CA LYS A 24 -6.85 21.05 -6.20
C LYS A 24 -6.72 20.09 -7.38
N ALA A 25 -7.52 20.30 -8.42
CA ALA A 25 -7.44 19.51 -9.64
C ALA A 25 -6.08 19.69 -10.32
N LYS A 26 -5.58 20.92 -10.38
CA LYS A 26 -4.25 21.21 -10.94
C LYS A 26 -3.14 20.54 -10.13
N THR A 27 -3.26 20.50 -8.83
CA THR A 27 -2.28 19.84 -7.97
C THR A 27 -2.22 18.34 -8.28
N ASN A 28 -3.35 17.69 -8.44
CA ASN A 28 -3.38 16.28 -8.82
C ASN A 28 -2.77 16.04 -10.21
N MET A 29 -3.05 16.90 -11.17
CA MET A 29 -2.47 16.82 -12.51
C MET A 29 -0.95 16.99 -12.47
N ASN A 30 -0.47 17.96 -11.73
CA ASN A 30 0.98 18.21 -11.58
C ASN A 30 1.66 17.00 -10.93
N TYR A 31 1.03 16.40 -9.93
CA TYR A 31 1.56 15.21 -9.30
C TYR A 31 1.64 14.05 -10.30
N ALA A 32 0.59 13.83 -11.07
CA ALA A 32 0.55 12.76 -12.07
C ALA A 32 1.63 12.97 -13.14
N GLU A 33 1.80 14.18 -13.63
CA GLU A 33 2.85 14.52 -14.59
C GLU A 33 4.24 14.29 -14.01
N TYR A 34 4.48 14.72 -12.79
CA TYR A 34 5.75 14.51 -12.12
C TYR A 34 6.05 13.02 -11.93
N MET A 35 5.08 12.26 -11.47
CA MET A 35 5.26 10.81 -11.27
C MET A 35 5.52 10.09 -12.59
N ALA A 36 4.88 10.51 -13.68
CA ALA A 36 5.13 9.94 -14.99
C ALA A 36 6.59 10.14 -15.44
N ILE A 37 7.18 11.29 -15.10
CA ILE A 37 8.59 11.58 -15.38
C ILE A 37 9.51 10.72 -14.50
N GLN A 38 9.15 10.52 -13.24
CA GLN A 38 10.00 9.84 -12.28
C GLN A 38 9.89 8.31 -12.32
N THR A 39 8.80 7.78 -12.87
CA THR A 39 8.58 6.33 -12.90
C THR A 39 9.73 5.55 -13.56
N PRO A 40 10.27 5.95 -14.72
CA PRO A 40 11.40 5.24 -15.30
C PRO A 40 12.64 5.22 -14.41
N LEU A 41 12.89 6.30 -13.66
CA LEU A 41 14.00 6.38 -12.72
C LEU A 41 13.76 5.47 -11.52
N ALA A 42 12.53 5.42 -11.02
CA ALA A 42 12.15 4.54 -9.92
C ALA A 42 12.22 3.06 -10.30
N GLU A 43 12.04 2.73 -11.57
CA GLU A 43 12.24 1.36 -12.06
C GLU A 43 13.71 0.95 -12.01
N LEU A 44 14.62 1.88 -12.27
CA LEU A 44 16.06 1.64 -12.17
C LEU A 44 16.54 1.57 -10.71
N ASP A 45 15.96 2.40 -9.87
CA ASP A 45 16.30 2.46 -8.43
C ASP A 45 15.03 2.61 -7.60
N PRO A 46 14.39 1.48 -7.24
CA PRO A 46 13.14 1.53 -6.46
C PRO A 46 13.27 2.22 -5.10
N SER A 47 14.49 2.34 -4.56
CA SER A 47 14.69 3.02 -3.29
C SER A 47 14.35 4.51 -3.35
N MET A 48 14.28 5.09 -4.54
CA MET A 48 13.83 6.48 -4.72
C MET A 48 12.41 6.70 -4.19
N LEU A 49 11.58 5.66 -4.21
CA LEU A 49 10.22 5.73 -3.70
C LEU A 49 10.16 5.88 -2.18
N ASP A 50 11.26 5.60 -1.49
CA ASP A 50 11.34 5.80 -0.03
C ASP A 50 11.22 7.27 0.35
N ASN A 51 11.46 8.18 -0.58
CA ASN A 51 11.27 9.62 -0.36
C ASN A 51 9.81 10.03 -0.31
N MET A 52 8.90 9.17 -0.75
CA MET A 52 7.50 9.51 -0.91
C MET A 52 6.66 8.93 0.23
N ASP A 53 5.87 9.80 0.86
CA ASP A 53 4.80 9.37 1.75
C ASP A 53 3.57 9.02 0.89
N SER A 54 3.51 7.78 0.47
CA SER A 54 2.47 7.31 -0.45
C SER A 54 1.08 7.34 0.18
N ASP A 55 0.97 7.10 1.47
CA ASP A 55 -0.32 7.15 2.17
C ASP A 55 -0.87 8.57 2.19
N ARG A 56 -0.01 9.52 2.54
CA ARG A 56 -0.40 10.93 2.53
C ARG A 56 -0.78 11.38 1.12
N GLN A 57 0.00 10.99 0.13
CA GLN A 57 -0.26 11.37 -1.24
C GLN A 57 -1.59 10.80 -1.73
N PHE A 58 -1.89 9.57 -1.41
CA PHE A 58 -3.18 8.96 -1.75
C PHE A 58 -4.33 9.72 -1.11
N ARG A 59 -4.23 10.03 0.17
CA ARG A 59 -5.29 10.72 0.90
C ARG A 59 -5.48 12.16 0.42
N ASP A 60 -4.39 12.88 0.19
CA ASP A 60 -4.45 14.24 -0.34
C ASP A 60 -5.02 14.25 -1.77
N GLY A 61 -4.61 13.30 -2.59
CA GLY A 61 -5.15 13.15 -3.94
C GLY A 61 -6.64 12.89 -3.95
N TRP A 62 -7.12 12.06 -3.03
CA TRP A 62 -8.54 11.78 -2.86
C TRP A 62 -9.32 13.05 -2.55
N ARG A 63 -8.84 13.83 -1.59
CA ARG A 63 -9.46 15.10 -1.21
C ARG A 63 -9.40 16.13 -2.32
N ASN A 64 -8.28 16.22 -3.02
CA ASN A 64 -8.12 17.12 -4.15
C ASN A 64 -9.01 16.78 -5.33
N ALA A 65 -9.38 15.52 -5.47
CA ALA A 65 -10.32 15.07 -6.48
C ALA A 65 -11.79 15.35 -6.10
N GLY A 66 -12.04 15.84 -4.89
CA GLY A 66 -13.39 16.15 -4.41
C GLY A 66 -14.20 14.91 -4.05
N LEU A 67 -13.56 13.79 -3.80
CA LEU A 67 -14.23 12.56 -3.44
C LEU A 67 -14.67 12.57 -1.97
N PRO A 68 -15.75 11.83 -1.62
CA PRO A 68 -16.25 11.83 -0.25
C PRO A 68 -15.23 11.37 0.77
N GLU A 69 -15.14 12.08 1.87
CA GLU A 69 -14.21 11.76 2.95
C GLU A 69 -14.51 10.41 3.59
N ASP A 70 -15.77 9.99 3.61
CA ASP A 70 -16.18 8.70 4.14
C ASP A 70 -15.71 7.51 3.30
N GLY A 71 -15.25 7.74 2.08
CA GLY A 71 -14.59 6.73 1.27
C GLY A 71 -13.19 6.39 1.72
N LEU A 72 -12.58 7.24 2.56
CA LEU A 72 -11.28 6.98 3.16
C LEU A 72 -11.46 6.31 4.52
N LYS A 73 -10.76 5.21 4.73
CA LYS A 73 -10.70 4.60 6.06
C LYS A 73 -9.88 5.48 7.00
N ARG A 74 -10.18 5.39 8.30
CA ARG A 74 -9.35 6.05 9.30
C ARG A 74 -7.93 5.44 9.25
N GLU A 75 -6.95 6.26 9.55
CA GLU A 75 -5.55 5.82 9.51
C GLU A 75 -5.30 4.63 10.43
N ILE A 76 -5.94 4.62 11.60
CA ILE A 76 -5.82 3.49 12.52
C ILE A 76 -6.42 2.21 11.95
N ASP A 77 -7.53 2.29 11.23
CA ASP A 77 -8.14 1.11 10.60
C ASP A 77 -7.27 0.57 9.47
N VAL A 78 -6.60 1.44 8.72
CA VAL A 78 -5.64 1.05 7.69
C VAL A 78 -4.47 0.32 8.33
N GLU A 79 -3.94 0.84 9.42
CA GLU A 79 -2.83 0.24 10.13
C GLU A 79 -3.19 -1.13 10.70
N GLU A 80 -4.36 -1.26 11.30
CA GLU A 80 -4.87 -2.54 11.80
C GLU A 80 -5.01 -3.57 10.67
N THR A 81 -5.53 -3.15 9.52
CA THR A 81 -5.67 -4.02 8.35
C THR A 81 -4.30 -4.49 7.86
N ARG A 82 -3.33 -3.59 7.80
CA ARG A 82 -1.97 -3.91 7.37
C ARG A 82 -1.28 -4.85 8.34
N GLN A 83 -1.48 -4.62 9.62
CA GLN A 83 -0.91 -5.47 10.66
C GLN A 83 -1.50 -6.87 10.58
N ALA A 84 -2.82 -6.99 10.46
CA ALA A 84 -3.49 -8.28 10.30
C ALA A 84 -3.00 -9.02 9.04
N ARG A 85 -2.80 -8.29 7.94
CA ARG A 85 -2.28 -8.87 6.70
C ARG A 85 -0.84 -9.34 6.87
N ALA A 86 -0.01 -8.57 7.54
CA ALA A 86 1.38 -8.93 7.79
C ALA A 86 1.46 -10.19 8.67
N GLU A 87 0.63 -10.27 9.70
CA GLU A 87 0.55 -11.45 10.57
C GLU A 87 0.08 -12.68 9.79
N ALA A 88 -0.92 -12.53 8.94
CA ALA A 88 -1.41 -13.61 8.09
C ALA A 88 -0.34 -14.09 7.11
N GLN A 89 0.39 -13.16 6.48
CA GLN A 89 1.48 -13.50 5.58
C GLN A 89 2.63 -14.20 6.31
N GLN A 90 2.96 -13.74 7.49
CA GLN A 90 3.99 -14.36 8.31
C GLN A 90 3.59 -15.78 8.74
N ALA A 91 2.35 -15.98 9.16
CA ALA A 91 1.82 -17.29 9.49
C ALA A 91 1.87 -18.23 8.28
N GLN A 92 1.48 -17.71 7.10
CA GLN A 92 1.54 -18.50 5.86
C GLN A 92 2.97 -18.87 5.50
N MET A 93 3.91 -17.94 5.61
CA MET A 93 5.33 -18.22 5.37
C MET A 93 5.86 -19.26 6.32
N GLN A 94 5.50 -19.19 7.60
CA GLN A 94 5.90 -20.19 8.58
C GLN A 94 5.34 -21.58 8.25
N MET A 95 4.08 -21.62 7.81
CA MET A 95 3.45 -22.88 7.38
C MET A 95 4.15 -23.44 6.13
N GLU A 96 4.48 -22.59 5.16
CA GLU A 96 5.19 -23.01 3.97
C GLU A 96 6.57 -23.53 4.30
N GLN A 97 7.31 -22.81 5.16
CA GLN A 97 8.62 -23.25 5.61
C GLN A 97 8.55 -24.57 6.36
N ALA A 98 7.54 -24.73 7.23
CA ALA A 98 7.33 -25.98 7.94
C ALA A 98 6.99 -27.11 6.98
N ALA A 99 6.15 -26.86 5.98
CA ALA A 99 5.82 -27.82 4.95
C ALA A 99 7.02 -28.21 4.11
N GLN A 100 7.84 -27.24 3.72
CA GLN A 100 9.09 -27.50 3.00
C GLN A 100 10.08 -28.29 3.84
N ALA A 101 10.24 -27.92 5.10
CA ALA A 101 11.10 -28.65 6.02
C ALA A 101 10.64 -30.09 6.22
N ALA A 102 9.33 -30.28 6.36
CA ALA A 102 8.74 -31.61 6.47
C ALA A 102 8.92 -32.42 5.18
N ALA A 103 8.77 -31.79 4.02
CA ALA A 103 8.98 -32.42 2.73
C ALA A 103 10.46 -32.82 2.54
N ILE A 104 11.38 -31.94 2.89
CA ILE A 104 12.80 -32.21 2.84
C ILE A 104 13.17 -33.35 3.79
N ALA A 105 12.67 -33.32 5.00
CA ALA A 105 12.89 -34.38 5.98
C ALA A 105 12.33 -35.73 5.50
N LYS A 106 11.13 -35.70 4.89
CA LYS A 106 10.51 -36.87 4.32
C LYS A 106 11.32 -37.43 3.15
N ASP A 107 11.78 -36.56 2.24
CA ASP A 107 12.58 -36.95 1.11
C ASP A 107 13.94 -37.51 1.58
N ALA A 108 14.58 -36.86 2.53
CA ALA A 108 15.82 -37.37 3.10
C ALA A 108 15.59 -38.71 3.81
N SER A 109 14.50 -38.85 4.52
CA SER A 109 14.13 -40.11 5.16
C SER A 109 13.80 -41.18 4.13
N ALA A 110 13.12 -40.84 3.04
CA ALA A 110 12.82 -41.76 1.96
C ALA A 110 14.08 -42.17 1.18
N ALA A 111 14.97 -41.19 0.90
CA ALA A 111 16.22 -41.44 0.22
C ALA A 111 17.16 -42.32 1.05
N ASN A 112 17.18 -42.10 2.34
CA ASN A 112 18.00 -42.84 3.29
C ASN A 112 17.21 -43.84 4.13
N GLY A 113 15.86 -43.83 3.98
CA GLY A 113 14.96 -44.50 4.89
C GLY A 113 15.11 -46.00 4.86
N GLY A 114 15.27 -46.60 3.70
CA GLY A 114 15.58 -47.99 3.58
C GLY A 114 17.01 -48.32 3.97
N GLN A 115 17.91 -47.42 3.74
CA GLN A 115 19.31 -47.56 3.99
C GLN A 115 19.71 -47.19 5.41
N LEU A 116 19.09 -46.17 5.95
CA LEU A 116 19.47 -45.64 7.27
C LEU A 116 19.25 -46.68 8.38
N PRO A 117 18.07 -47.33 8.47
CA PRO A 117 17.93 -48.44 9.44
C PRO A 117 18.87 -49.61 9.18
N GLU A 118 19.06 -49.96 7.92
CA GLU A 118 20.01 -51.01 7.57
C GLU A 118 21.43 -50.59 7.90
N ALA A 119 21.82 -49.38 7.57
CA ALA A 119 23.14 -48.88 7.93
C ALA A 119 23.34 -48.82 9.43
N MET A 120 22.34 -48.42 10.17
CA MET A 120 22.39 -48.45 11.63
C MET A 120 22.50 -49.86 12.18
N ALA A 121 21.72 -50.80 11.62
CA ALA A 121 21.75 -52.17 11.99
C ALA A 121 23.11 -52.81 11.65
N GLN A 122 23.65 -52.47 10.49
CA GLN A 122 24.96 -53.00 10.09
C GLN A 122 26.12 -52.34 10.84
N GLY A 123 25.93 -51.07 11.19
CA GLY A 123 26.92 -50.33 11.93
C GLY A 123 26.99 -50.71 13.40
N MET A 124 26.04 -51.45 13.85
CA MET A 124 26.03 -51.98 15.19
C MET A 124 26.60 -53.39 15.22
#